data_0493adaab9d2962e69162583614d61fb
#
_entry.id   0493adaab9d2962e69162583614d61fb
#
_cell.length_a   1.000
_cell.length_b   1.000
_cell.length_c   1.000
_cell.angle_alpha   90.00
_cell.angle_beta   90.00
_cell.angle_gamma   90.00
#
_symmetry.space_group_name_H-M   'P 1'
#
loop_
_entity.id
_entity.type
_entity.pdbx_description
1 polymer ?
#
loop_
_entity_poly.entity_id
_entity_poly.type
_entity_poly.pdbx_seq_one_letter_code
_entity_poly.pdbx_strand_id
1 'polypeptide(L)'
;MKVLAANVGSTSLKFKLFEMPEETALCEAKIERVGSRDKAIFAYGSLVTGKRYRLEGQCIQDYTTGIRMFLDALVSWEYGVIKSVGEIDRIGFKTVLSKGFYGVHELTDEVMDGMRQYLFIAPVHNAAYLEAIGQFNSLLPDVPKIGVFETAFHTTIPTERRI
;
A
#
# COMPACT_ATOMS: atom_id res chain seq x y z
N MET A 1 0.26 16.21 -8.66
CA MET A 1 0.69 15.50 -7.42
C MET A 1 0.48 14.01 -7.62
N LYS A 2 1.50 13.21 -7.36
CA LYS A 2 1.40 11.74 -7.53
C LYS A 2 1.15 11.03 -6.20
N VAL A 3 0.05 10.29 -6.13
CA VAL A 3 -0.38 9.56 -4.94
C VAL A 3 -0.36 8.06 -5.22
N LEU A 4 0.42 7.33 -4.43
CA LEU A 4 0.46 5.88 -4.46
C LEU A 4 -0.59 5.32 -3.49
N ALA A 5 -1.59 4.61 -4.00
CA ALA A 5 -2.53 3.84 -3.20
C ALA A 5 -1.98 2.42 -2.99
N ALA A 6 -1.82 2.03 -1.72
CA ALA A 6 -1.32 0.73 -1.30
C ALA A 6 -2.40 -0.04 -0.51
N ASN A 7 -2.76 -1.21 -1.02
CA ASN A 7 -3.63 -2.16 -0.32
C ASN A 7 -2.84 -3.42 -0.01
N VAL A 8 -2.69 -3.70 1.29
CA VAL A 8 -1.86 -4.79 1.81
C VAL A 8 -2.75 -5.90 2.35
N GLY A 9 -2.58 -7.10 1.83
CA GLY A 9 -3.17 -8.31 2.39
C GLY A 9 -2.07 -9.20 2.98
N SER A 10 -2.44 -10.21 3.75
CA SER A 10 -1.50 -11.13 4.42
C SER A 10 -0.51 -11.83 3.47
N THR A 11 -0.87 -12.03 2.23
CA THR A 11 -0.02 -12.66 1.20
C THR A 11 -0.10 -11.93 -0.14
N SER A 12 -0.56 -10.69 -0.15
CA SER A 12 -0.72 -9.94 -1.40
C SER A 12 -0.50 -8.45 -1.21
N LEU A 13 0.01 -7.80 -2.27
CA LEU A 13 0.13 -6.36 -2.37
C LEU A 13 -0.58 -5.90 -3.64
N LYS A 14 -1.30 -4.80 -3.55
CA LYS A 14 -1.92 -4.15 -4.71
C LYS A 14 -1.58 -2.67 -4.66
N PHE A 15 -1.11 -2.15 -5.78
CA PHE A 15 -0.68 -0.77 -5.91
C PHE A 15 -1.36 -0.10 -7.10
N LYS A 16 -1.70 1.18 -6.93
CA LYS A 16 -2.07 2.07 -8.02
C LYS A 16 -1.42 3.44 -7.81
N LEU A 17 -0.77 3.97 -8.82
CA LEU A 17 -0.26 5.33 -8.80
C LEU A 17 -1.23 6.24 -9.55
N PHE A 18 -1.61 7.33 -8.92
CA PHE A 18 -2.54 8.32 -9.47
C PHE A 18 -1.87 9.67 -9.69
N GLU A 19 -2.23 10.34 -10.75
CA GLU A 19 -2.02 11.79 -10.91
C GLU A 19 -3.24 12.51 -10.34
N MET A 20 -2.98 13.42 -9.40
CA MET A 20 -4.01 14.21 -8.72
C MET A 20 -3.85 15.70 -9.09
N PRO A 21 -4.94 16.49 -9.19
CA PRO A 21 -6.32 16.18 -8.75
C PRO A 21 -7.18 15.44 -9.78
N GLU A 22 -6.66 15.14 -10.98
CA GLU A 22 -7.43 14.56 -12.09
C GLU A 22 -7.87 13.11 -11.82
N GLU A 23 -7.40 12.49 -10.74
CA GLU A 23 -7.66 11.10 -10.35
C GLU A 23 -7.30 10.08 -11.45
N THR A 24 -6.34 10.47 -12.31
CA THR A 24 -5.92 9.62 -13.42
C THR A 24 -4.96 8.54 -12.93
N ALA A 25 -5.35 7.28 -13.06
CA ALA A 25 -4.47 6.17 -12.73
C ALA A 25 -3.38 6.02 -13.80
N LEU A 26 -2.12 6.09 -13.37
CA LEU A 26 -0.95 5.96 -14.25
C LEU A 26 -0.52 4.51 -14.42
N CYS A 27 -0.59 3.71 -13.37
CA CYS A 27 -0.28 2.30 -13.40
C CYS A 27 -1.03 1.53 -12.32
N GLU A 28 -1.05 0.22 -12.47
CA GLU A 28 -1.50 -0.72 -11.46
C GLU A 28 -0.51 -1.90 -11.34
N ALA A 29 -0.38 -2.43 -10.13
CA ALA A 29 0.40 -3.64 -9.89
C ALA A 29 -0.29 -4.55 -8.88
N LYS A 30 -0.07 -5.84 -9.02
CA LYS A 30 -0.56 -6.87 -8.11
C LYS A 30 0.54 -7.89 -7.86
N ILE A 31 0.77 -8.17 -6.58
CA ILE A 31 1.68 -9.21 -6.14
C ILE A 31 0.86 -10.22 -5.34
N GLU A 32 0.96 -11.47 -5.68
CA GLU A 32 0.23 -12.55 -5.02
C GLU A 32 1.20 -13.59 -4.48
N ARG A 33 0.81 -14.26 -3.40
CA ARG A 33 1.57 -15.32 -2.73
C ARG A 33 2.94 -14.83 -2.23
N VAL A 34 2.98 -13.63 -1.67
CA VAL A 34 4.13 -13.13 -0.91
C VAL A 34 4.43 -14.12 0.22
N GLY A 35 5.70 -14.40 0.48
CA GLY A 35 6.16 -15.45 1.38
C GLY A 35 6.46 -16.79 0.69
N SER A 36 6.14 -16.92 -0.61
CA SER A 36 6.41 -18.11 -1.40
C SER A 36 7.79 -18.03 -2.06
N ARG A 37 8.49 -19.17 -2.10
CA ARG A 37 9.82 -19.27 -2.73
C ARG A 37 9.77 -19.35 -4.26
N ASP A 38 8.67 -19.88 -4.82
CA ASP A 38 8.59 -20.27 -6.25
C ASP A 38 7.20 -20.15 -6.87
N LYS A 39 6.23 -19.57 -6.14
CA LYS A 39 4.83 -19.49 -6.56
C LYS A 39 4.26 -18.09 -6.59
N ALA A 40 5.08 -17.09 -6.21
CA ALA A 40 4.62 -15.72 -6.23
C ALA A 40 4.41 -15.24 -7.68
N ILE A 41 3.48 -14.34 -7.82
CA ILE A 41 3.10 -13.74 -9.10
C ILE A 41 3.25 -12.24 -8.94
N PHE A 42 3.98 -11.61 -9.85
CA PHE A 42 4.06 -10.17 -9.99
C PHE A 42 3.41 -9.77 -11.32
N ALA A 43 2.40 -8.92 -11.27
CA ALA A 43 1.77 -8.34 -12.45
C ALA A 43 1.84 -6.81 -12.37
N TYR A 44 2.22 -6.18 -13.47
CA TYR A 44 2.32 -4.73 -13.60
C TYR A 44 1.68 -4.28 -14.92
N GLY A 45 0.99 -3.15 -14.89
CA GLY A 45 0.42 -2.52 -16.07
C GLY A 45 0.58 -1.01 -16.04
N SER A 46 1.22 -0.44 -17.06
CA SER A 46 1.20 0.98 -17.36
C SER A 46 -0.13 1.33 -18.04
N LEU A 47 -0.93 2.16 -17.41
CA LEU A 47 -2.20 2.64 -17.98
C LEU A 47 -1.97 3.81 -18.95
N VAL A 48 -0.79 4.42 -18.90
CA VAL A 48 -0.38 5.49 -19.82
C VAL A 48 0.01 4.93 -21.18
N THR A 49 0.80 3.85 -21.19
CA THR A 49 1.32 3.26 -22.44
C THR A 49 0.52 2.03 -22.91
N GLY A 50 -0.32 1.47 -22.04
CA GLY A 50 -1.03 0.22 -22.27
C GLY A 50 -0.16 -1.04 -22.14
N LYS A 51 1.16 -0.88 -21.91
CA LYS A 51 2.08 -2.01 -21.76
C LYS A 51 1.86 -2.72 -20.43
N ARG A 52 1.87 -4.05 -20.48
CA ARG A 52 1.68 -4.92 -19.31
C ARG A 52 2.66 -6.08 -19.35
N TYR A 53 3.03 -6.57 -18.17
CA TYR A 53 3.74 -7.83 -18.03
C TYR A 53 3.33 -8.56 -16.76
N ARG A 54 3.59 -9.86 -16.75
CA ARG A 54 3.28 -10.75 -15.65
C ARG A 54 4.42 -11.77 -15.51
N LEU A 55 4.95 -11.88 -14.32
CA LEU A 55 5.98 -12.83 -13.94
C LEU A 55 5.36 -13.85 -12.99
N GLU A 56 5.45 -15.13 -13.31
CA GLU A 56 5.01 -16.24 -12.48
C GLU A 56 6.19 -17.01 -11.93
N GLY A 57 5.99 -17.78 -10.87
CA GLY A 57 7.05 -18.58 -10.27
C GLY A 57 8.14 -17.74 -9.61
N GLN A 58 7.81 -16.56 -9.13
CA GLN A 58 8.78 -15.65 -8.53
C GLN A 58 9.08 -16.02 -7.07
N CYS A 59 10.32 -15.76 -6.65
CA CYS A 59 10.76 -15.83 -5.28
C CYS A 59 10.53 -14.46 -4.61
N ILE A 60 9.35 -14.23 -4.03
CA ILE A 60 9.01 -13.01 -3.30
C ILE A 60 8.76 -13.41 -1.84
N GLN A 61 9.84 -13.41 -1.05
CA GLN A 61 9.80 -13.96 0.31
C GLN A 61 9.13 -13.04 1.33
N ASP A 62 9.12 -11.74 1.06
CA ASP A 62 8.62 -10.71 1.99
C ASP A 62 8.03 -9.51 1.24
N TYR A 63 7.43 -8.60 1.99
CA TYR A 63 6.88 -7.36 1.44
C TYR A 63 7.97 -6.44 0.87
N THR A 64 9.18 -6.44 1.44
CA THR A 64 10.29 -5.63 0.96
C THR A 64 10.63 -5.97 -0.49
N THR A 65 10.77 -7.25 -0.78
CA THR A 65 11.05 -7.75 -2.13
C THR A 65 9.96 -7.34 -3.11
N GLY A 66 8.68 -7.53 -2.72
CA GLY A 66 7.55 -7.15 -3.56
C GLY A 66 7.46 -5.64 -3.81
N ILE A 67 7.67 -4.82 -2.77
CA ILE A 67 7.65 -3.35 -2.89
C ILE A 67 8.80 -2.88 -3.79
N ARG A 68 10.02 -3.42 -3.64
CA ARG A 68 11.17 -3.07 -4.51
C ARG A 68 10.87 -3.41 -5.97
N MET A 69 10.36 -4.60 -6.27
CA MET A 69 9.96 -4.97 -7.64
C MET A 69 8.95 -3.98 -8.23
N PHE A 70 7.99 -3.51 -7.42
CA PHE A 70 7.04 -2.51 -7.86
C PHE A 70 7.70 -1.14 -8.12
N LEU A 71 8.56 -0.66 -7.21
CA LEU A 71 9.27 0.61 -7.38
C LEU A 71 10.20 0.59 -8.59
N ASP A 72 10.88 -0.53 -8.85
CA ASP A 72 11.71 -0.73 -10.04
C ASP A 72 10.87 -0.70 -11.34
N ALA A 73 9.68 -1.31 -11.30
CA ALA A 73 8.75 -1.26 -12.42
C ALA A 73 8.26 0.16 -12.74
N LEU A 74 8.02 0.99 -11.70
CA LEU A 74 7.58 2.38 -11.86
C LEU A 74 8.56 3.24 -12.65
N VAL A 75 9.86 3.00 -12.50
CA VAL A 75 10.95 3.78 -13.14
C VAL A 75 11.59 3.06 -14.32
N SER A 76 11.08 1.88 -14.68
CA SER A 76 11.59 1.09 -15.81
C SER A 76 11.50 1.88 -17.10
N TRP A 77 12.56 1.83 -17.93
CA TRP A 77 12.58 2.51 -19.23
C TRP A 77 11.47 2.03 -20.19
N GLU A 78 11.04 0.77 -20.05
CA GLU A 78 10.06 0.15 -20.94
C GLU A 78 8.61 0.28 -20.45
N TYR A 79 8.38 0.13 -19.14
CA TYR A 79 7.05 0.06 -18.53
C TYR A 79 6.77 1.21 -17.57
N GLY A 80 7.79 1.97 -17.19
CA GLY A 80 7.70 3.00 -16.16
C GLY A 80 6.75 4.14 -16.54
N VAL A 81 6.23 4.78 -15.53
CA VAL A 81 5.31 5.92 -15.63
C VAL A 81 5.84 7.18 -14.94
N ILE A 82 6.96 7.04 -14.25
CA ILE A 82 7.71 8.13 -13.59
C ILE A 82 9.21 7.97 -13.87
N LYS A 83 9.97 9.05 -13.75
CA LYS A 83 11.42 9.04 -13.97
C LYS A 83 12.20 8.65 -12.72
N SER A 84 11.62 8.93 -11.55
CA SER A 84 12.23 8.67 -10.24
C SER A 84 11.13 8.40 -9.22
N VAL A 85 11.40 7.52 -8.26
CA VAL A 85 10.51 7.26 -7.11
C VAL A 85 10.29 8.50 -6.24
N GLY A 86 11.19 9.51 -6.32
CA GLY A 86 11.02 10.81 -5.68
C GLY A 86 9.88 11.66 -6.24
N GLU A 87 9.24 11.25 -7.34
CA GLU A 87 8.01 11.89 -7.83
C GLU A 87 6.74 11.46 -7.08
N ILE A 88 6.84 10.48 -6.16
CA ILE A 88 5.72 10.06 -5.33
C ILE A 88 5.59 11.06 -4.18
N ASP A 89 4.51 11.83 -4.18
CA ASP A 89 4.27 12.86 -3.17
C ASP A 89 3.67 12.31 -1.87
N ARG A 90 2.83 11.27 -1.97
CA ARG A 90 2.14 10.64 -0.83
C ARG A 90 1.90 9.16 -1.07
N ILE A 91 1.84 8.38 0.02
CA ILE A 91 1.42 6.98 -0.04
C ILE A 91 0.19 6.82 0.86
N GLY A 92 -0.94 6.43 0.26
CA GLY A 92 -2.18 6.15 0.97
C GLY A 92 -2.34 4.65 1.23
N PHE A 93 -2.61 4.28 2.47
CA PHE A 93 -2.90 2.91 2.88
C PHE A 93 -4.37 2.76 3.29
N LYS A 94 -5.02 1.73 2.78
CA LYS A 94 -6.27 1.26 3.35
C LYS A 94 -5.94 0.54 4.65
N THR A 95 -6.21 1.15 5.79
CA THR A 95 -5.94 0.59 7.12
C THR A 95 -7.23 0.15 7.80
N VAL A 96 -7.15 -0.66 8.87
CA VAL A 96 -8.35 -1.21 9.54
C VAL A 96 -8.60 -0.49 10.86
N LEU A 97 -7.72 -0.64 11.84
CA LEU A 97 -7.92 -0.18 13.21
C LEU A 97 -6.67 0.48 13.77
N SER A 98 -6.85 1.63 14.43
CA SER A 98 -5.87 2.22 15.33
C SER A 98 -6.59 2.78 16.56
N LYS A 99 -6.06 2.53 17.76
CA LYS A 99 -6.68 3.00 18.98
C LYS A 99 -6.62 4.52 19.06
N GLY A 100 -7.79 5.14 19.15
CA GLY A 100 -7.94 6.60 19.24
C GLY A 100 -7.97 7.32 17.89
N PHE A 101 -7.82 6.61 16.75
CA PHE A 101 -7.77 7.24 15.44
C PHE A 101 -8.85 6.66 14.50
N TYR A 102 -9.56 7.56 13.80
CA TYR A 102 -10.64 7.26 12.85
C TYR A 102 -10.49 8.13 11.61
N GLY A 103 -10.81 7.59 10.43
CA GLY A 103 -10.76 8.34 9.19
C GLY A 103 -9.37 8.45 8.62
N VAL A 104 -8.98 9.63 8.20
CA VAL A 104 -7.73 9.88 7.47
C VAL A 104 -6.69 10.51 8.41
N HIS A 105 -5.57 9.84 8.58
CA HIS A 105 -4.47 10.31 9.42
C HIS A 105 -3.12 10.07 8.74
N GLU A 106 -2.16 10.96 8.97
CA GLU A 106 -0.76 10.65 8.72
C GLU A 106 -0.31 9.54 9.66
N LEU A 107 0.43 8.56 9.14
CA LEU A 107 0.89 7.39 9.90
C LEU A 107 2.15 7.76 10.72
N THR A 108 1.96 8.65 11.70
CA THR A 108 2.98 9.00 12.70
C THR A 108 3.24 7.82 13.63
N ASP A 109 4.30 7.91 14.43
CA ASP A 109 4.61 6.88 15.44
C ASP A 109 3.44 6.67 16.41
N GLU A 110 2.73 7.73 16.81
CA GLU A 110 1.56 7.64 17.67
C GLU A 110 0.41 6.84 17.04
N VAL A 111 0.11 7.10 15.77
CA VAL A 111 -0.91 6.35 15.00
C VAL A 111 -0.50 4.90 14.83
N MET A 112 0.77 4.65 14.53
CA MET A 112 1.33 3.30 14.41
C MET A 112 1.29 2.54 15.75
N ASP A 113 1.53 3.21 16.87
CA ASP A 113 1.39 2.63 18.21
C ASP A 113 -0.07 2.27 18.52
N GLY A 114 -1.01 3.10 18.12
CA GLY A 114 -2.44 2.78 18.17
C GLY A 114 -2.80 1.51 17.39
N MET A 115 -2.19 1.31 16.20
CA MET A 115 -2.35 0.08 15.42
C MET A 115 -1.73 -1.13 16.14
N ARG A 116 -0.55 -0.97 16.75
CA ARG A 116 0.12 -2.04 17.54
C ARG A 116 -0.73 -2.46 18.74
N GLN A 117 -1.35 -1.50 19.45
CA GLN A 117 -2.24 -1.79 20.58
C GLN A 117 -3.47 -2.62 20.17
N TYR A 118 -3.90 -2.54 18.91
CA TYR A 118 -5.04 -3.33 18.40
C TYR A 118 -4.64 -4.60 17.64
N LEU A 119 -3.39 -5.05 17.74
CA LEU A 119 -2.97 -6.33 17.18
C LEU A 119 -3.78 -7.52 17.72
N PHE A 120 -4.24 -7.46 18.97
CA PHE A 120 -5.07 -8.53 19.55
C PHE A 120 -6.49 -8.57 18.98
N ILE A 121 -6.99 -7.46 18.42
CA ILE A 121 -8.33 -7.38 17.78
C ILE A 121 -8.23 -7.79 16.30
N ALA A 122 -7.23 -7.28 15.59
CA ALA A 122 -7.05 -7.49 14.17
C ALA A 122 -5.62 -7.96 13.83
N PRO A 123 -5.18 -9.14 14.33
CA PRO A 123 -3.78 -9.56 14.25
C PRO A 123 -3.30 -9.70 12.81
N VAL A 124 -4.10 -10.34 11.94
CA VAL A 124 -3.72 -10.61 10.55
C VAL A 124 -3.63 -9.32 9.73
N HIS A 125 -4.57 -8.41 9.92
CA HIS A 125 -4.62 -7.16 9.15
C HIS A 125 -3.59 -6.16 9.64
N ASN A 126 -3.61 -5.81 10.93
CA ASN A 126 -2.71 -4.78 11.46
C ASN A 126 -1.23 -5.20 11.34
N ALA A 127 -0.90 -6.49 11.55
CA ALA A 127 0.48 -6.94 11.40
C ALA A 127 1.01 -6.73 9.97
N ALA A 128 0.22 -7.11 8.96
CA ALA A 128 0.58 -6.95 7.55
C ALA A 128 0.78 -5.47 7.18
N TYR A 129 -0.12 -4.59 7.64
CA TYR A 129 0.01 -3.14 7.41
C TYR A 129 1.23 -2.55 8.12
N LEU A 130 1.44 -2.86 9.41
CA LEU A 130 2.59 -2.38 10.17
C LEU A 130 3.91 -2.76 9.52
N GLU A 131 4.02 -4.00 9.03
CA GLU A 131 5.19 -4.48 8.31
C GLU A 131 5.39 -3.70 6.99
N ALA A 132 4.37 -3.64 6.14
CA ALA A 132 4.46 -2.96 4.85
C ALA A 132 4.76 -1.45 5.00
N ILE A 133 4.13 -0.76 5.95
CA ILE A 133 4.39 0.65 6.24
C ILE A 133 5.84 0.84 6.69
N GLY A 134 6.35 -0.06 7.57
CA GLY A 134 7.75 -0.06 7.98
C GLY A 134 8.72 -0.19 6.81
N GLN A 135 8.40 -1.04 5.82
CA GLN A 135 9.21 -1.17 4.61
C GLN A 135 9.16 0.10 3.74
N PHE A 136 7.99 0.71 3.58
CA PHE A 136 7.89 1.99 2.87
C PHE A 136 8.62 3.13 3.62
N ASN A 137 8.62 3.14 4.95
CA ASN A 137 9.42 4.10 5.72
C ASN A 137 10.91 3.94 5.46
N SER A 138 11.40 2.72 5.30
CA SER A 138 12.80 2.45 4.99
C SER A 138 13.19 2.77 3.55
N LEU A 139 12.29 2.51 2.58
CA LEU A 139 12.56 2.69 1.15
C LEU A 139 12.31 4.11 0.66
N LEU A 140 11.35 4.79 1.24
CA LEU A 140 10.90 6.15 0.87
C LEU A 140 10.69 6.98 2.16
N PRO A 141 11.75 7.28 2.94
CA PRO A 141 11.62 7.91 4.27
C PRO A 141 10.93 9.27 4.21
N ASP A 142 11.23 10.07 3.19
CA ASP A 142 10.75 11.45 3.06
C ASP A 142 9.32 11.57 2.51
N VAL A 143 8.73 10.47 2.03
CA VAL A 143 7.37 10.48 1.49
C VAL A 143 6.36 10.25 2.61
N PRO A 144 5.43 11.18 2.89
CA PRO A 144 4.40 10.99 3.92
C PRO A 144 3.48 9.79 3.63
N LYS A 145 3.19 9.02 4.67
CA LYS A 145 2.30 7.86 4.63
C LYS A 145 0.99 8.22 5.32
N ILE A 146 -0.12 7.97 4.63
CA ILE A 146 -1.46 8.32 5.07
C ILE A 146 -2.27 7.04 5.24
N GLY A 147 -2.86 6.85 6.41
CA GLY A 147 -3.80 5.77 6.69
C GLY A 147 -5.24 6.23 6.52
N VAL A 148 -6.03 5.42 5.82
CA VAL A 148 -7.49 5.59 5.74
C VAL A 148 -8.11 4.44 6.53
N PHE A 149 -8.56 4.73 7.75
CA PHE A 149 -9.12 3.73 8.66
C PHE A 149 -10.56 3.42 8.32
N GLU A 150 -10.83 2.16 7.95
CA GLU A 150 -12.16 1.69 7.49
C GLU A 150 -13.28 1.89 8.52
N THR A 151 -12.94 1.96 9.79
CA THR A 151 -13.90 2.23 10.87
C THR A 151 -14.62 3.56 10.73
N ALA A 152 -14.06 4.52 9.99
CA ALA A 152 -14.72 5.78 9.67
C ALA A 152 -15.87 5.63 8.67
N PHE A 153 -15.95 4.54 7.92
CA PHE A 153 -17.04 4.30 6.97
C PHE A 153 -18.42 4.30 7.65
N HIS A 154 -18.46 3.91 8.92
CA HIS A 154 -19.68 3.81 9.71
C HIS A 154 -20.04 5.08 10.52
N THR A 155 -19.47 6.23 10.20
CA THR A 155 -19.72 7.49 10.94
C THR A 155 -21.16 7.99 10.85
N THR A 156 -21.92 7.56 9.85
CA THR A 156 -23.34 7.89 9.67
C THR A 156 -24.27 7.02 10.52
N ILE A 157 -23.77 5.94 11.15
CA ILE A 157 -24.57 5.12 12.05
C ILE A 157 -24.80 5.91 13.34
N PRO A 158 -26.07 6.00 13.87
CA PRO A 158 -26.35 6.62 15.14
C PRO A 158 -25.47 6.08 16.27
N THR A 159 -24.99 6.96 17.16
CA THR A 159 -23.99 6.61 18.19
C THR A 159 -24.43 5.43 19.06
N GLU A 160 -25.73 5.32 19.36
CA GLU A 160 -26.33 4.23 20.15
C GLU A 160 -26.31 2.86 19.43
N ARG A 161 -25.97 2.83 18.15
CA ARG A 161 -25.85 1.61 17.33
C ARG A 161 -24.42 1.32 16.87
N ARG A 162 -23.48 2.18 17.26
CA ARG A 162 -22.04 1.95 17.03
C ARG A 162 -21.52 1.12 18.20
N ILE A 163 -21.53 -0.17 18.05
CA ILE A 163 -20.95 -1.09 19.05
C ILE A 163 -19.66 -1.64 18.49
#